data_7c16885312dcf961536baf1e87ee4d8c
#
_entry.id   7c16885312dcf961536baf1e87ee4d8c
#
_cell.length_a   1.000
_cell.length_b   1.000
_cell.length_c   1.000
_cell.angle_alpha   90.00
_cell.angle_beta   90.00
_cell.angle_gamma   90.00
#
_symmetry.space_group_name_H-M   'P 1'
#
loop_
_entity.id
_entity.type
_entity.pdbx_description
1 polymer ?
#
loop_
_entity_poly.entity_id
_entity_poly.type
_entity_poly.pdbx_seq_one_letter_code
_entity_poly.pdbx_strand_id
1 'polypeptide(L)'
;MEKILYTKSQVEEMQKRPYERQINVMYAKILEACTKSKFKIFVAFSGGKDSTFLLYHVARVWADVAPKNTPLTVVFNDTTIEYVGMIPFIYWYLNFIENKFGIKIDFYKSKPQDNQTFVTVYRNYGLPLISKQVAGEIRELKDLMRKYGVSYETLMAHREKTIENVEYIQSLFGGRKIPTLSLLGYTSRLGKFESEYKIPNKWLPLLRDEAPELTDECCAILKHGNIPKQFKNWVNMTAEMAEESRKRLNAYQRTGCNEGILAGGKGGKSKPMGPVTLQTVLRNIEENNIPIFKHSGQVVKEGEVYKTTGMYRTGCALCGFGLEFEPDRFVKLYKLEPARVKFAFTPRERGGLGYKEAFEYCNKYCGTNWGIPDIGE
;
A
#
# COMPACT_ATOMS: atom_id res chain seq x y z
N MET A 1 -4.87 2.70 27.21
CA MET A 1 -3.63 2.67 26.38
C MET A 1 -3.64 1.37 25.61
N GLU A 2 -3.57 1.39 24.27
CA GLU A 2 -3.40 0.16 23.47
C GLU A 2 -2.07 -0.51 23.86
N LYS A 3 -2.11 -1.80 24.08
CA LYS A 3 -0.93 -2.58 24.49
C LYS A 3 0.06 -2.64 23.31
N ILE A 4 1.21 -1.99 23.42
CA ILE A 4 2.31 -2.11 22.46
C ILE A 4 3.01 -3.44 22.72
N LEU A 5 3.05 -4.30 21.69
CA LEU A 5 3.71 -5.62 21.76
C LEU A 5 5.23 -5.50 21.61
N TYR A 6 5.68 -4.62 20.68
CA TYR A 6 7.10 -4.37 20.42
C TYR A 6 7.40 -2.88 20.35
N THR A 7 8.50 -2.45 20.95
CA THR A 7 9.04 -1.11 20.73
C THR A 7 9.67 -0.99 19.34
N LYS A 8 9.87 0.24 18.86
CA LYS A 8 10.57 0.48 17.60
C LYS A 8 11.97 -0.16 17.60
N SER A 9 12.73 0.01 18.66
CA SER A 9 14.07 -0.57 18.81
C SER A 9 14.06 -2.10 18.72
N GLN A 10 13.07 -2.77 19.32
CA GLN A 10 12.94 -4.22 19.21
C GLN A 10 12.64 -4.69 17.78
N VAL A 11 11.83 -3.92 17.01
CA VAL A 11 11.60 -4.23 15.60
C VAL A 11 12.87 -4.06 14.78
N GLU A 12 13.60 -2.95 14.99
CA GLU A 12 14.89 -2.70 14.33
C GLU A 12 15.91 -3.79 14.65
N GLU A 13 15.94 -4.29 15.88
CA GLU A 13 16.79 -5.42 16.27
C GLU A 13 16.39 -6.72 15.54
N MET A 14 15.09 -6.99 15.40
CA MET A 14 14.62 -8.14 14.62
C MET A 14 15.04 -8.04 13.15
N GLN A 15 15.02 -6.86 12.56
CA GLN A 15 15.41 -6.60 11.18
C GLN A 15 16.93 -6.71 10.94
N LYS A 16 17.73 -6.48 11.98
CA LYS A 16 19.19 -6.65 11.94
C LYS A 16 19.66 -8.09 12.13
N ARG A 17 18.74 -9.02 12.42
CA ARG A 17 19.09 -10.44 12.57
C ARG A 17 19.65 -11.03 11.28
N PRO A 18 20.52 -12.06 11.38
CA PRO A 18 21.01 -12.78 10.21
C PRO A 18 19.87 -13.27 9.32
N TYR A 19 20.13 -13.33 8.03
CA TYR A 19 19.19 -13.74 6.99
C TYR A 19 18.43 -15.02 7.33
N GLU A 20 19.16 -16.08 7.68
CA GLU A 20 18.59 -17.40 8.01
C GLU A 20 17.62 -17.31 9.20
N ARG A 21 17.93 -16.46 10.19
CA ARG A 21 17.06 -16.26 11.34
C ARG A 21 15.76 -15.52 10.98
N GLN A 22 15.83 -14.54 10.09
CA GLN A 22 14.62 -13.87 9.61
C GLN A 22 13.70 -14.84 8.87
N ILE A 23 14.25 -15.68 7.99
CA ILE A 23 13.51 -16.72 7.25
C ILE A 23 12.92 -17.76 8.21
N ASN A 24 13.67 -18.25 9.18
CA ASN A 24 13.18 -19.23 10.15
C ASN A 24 12.04 -18.68 11.03
N VAL A 25 12.15 -17.42 11.46
CA VAL A 25 11.06 -16.73 12.19
C VAL A 25 9.81 -16.62 11.31
N MET A 26 9.95 -16.24 10.05
CA MET A 26 8.85 -16.19 9.10
C MET A 26 8.17 -17.55 8.95
N TYR A 27 8.93 -18.64 8.77
CA TYR A 27 8.38 -19.99 8.70
C TYR A 27 7.60 -20.38 9.97
N ALA A 28 8.16 -20.10 11.15
CA ALA A 28 7.47 -20.36 12.40
C ALA A 28 6.14 -19.60 12.50
N LYS A 29 6.07 -18.35 11.98
CA LYS A 29 4.85 -17.56 11.98
C LYS A 29 3.82 -18.02 10.95
N ILE A 30 4.26 -18.53 9.80
CA ILE A 30 3.37 -19.17 8.81
C ILE A 30 2.78 -20.45 9.44
N LEU A 31 3.61 -21.32 10.00
CA LEU A 31 3.19 -22.55 10.66
C LEU A 31 2.19 -22.29 11.79
N GLU A 32 2.50 -21.30 12.65
CA GLU A 32 1.61 -20.87 13.73
C GLU A 32 0.24 -20.43 13.20
N ALA A 33 0.22 -19.63 12.13
CA ALA A 33 -1.03 -19.18 11.52
C ALA A 33 -1.85 -20.35 10.95
N CYS A 34 -1.21 -21.25 10.20
CA CYS A 34 -1.85 -22.43 9.61
C CYS A 34 -2.49 -23.33 10.68
N THR A 35 -1.73 -23.66 11.72
CA THR A 35 -2.18 -24.60 12.76
C THR A 35 -3.26 -24.00 13.66
N LYS A 36 -3.08 -22.74 14.13
CA LYS A 36 -4.06 -22.06 14.99
C LYS A 36 -5.39 -21.82 14.27
N SER A 37 -5.34 -21.51 12.96
CA SER A 37 -6.55 -21.31 12.15
C SER A 37 -7.20 -22.64 11.71
N LYS A 38 -6.62 -23.79 12.03
CA LYS A 38 -7.03 -25.10 11.47
C LYS A 38 -7.08 -25.07 9.94
N PHE A 39 -6.05 -24.47 9.32
CA PHE A 39 -5.89 -24.30 7.88
C PHE A 39 -6.99 -23.46 7.18
N LYS A 40 -7.80 -22.72 7.94
CA LYS A 40 -8.74 -21.73 7.39
C LYS A 40 -8.03 -20.39 7.15
N ILE A 41 -7.11 -20.39 6.19
CA ILE A 41 -6.38 -19.19 5.75
C ILE A 41 -6.54 -18.98 4.25
N PHE A 42 -6.39 -17.76 3.82
CA PHE A 42 -6.14 -17.44 2.43
C PHE A 42 -4.94 -16.50 2.30
N VAL A 43 -4.16 -16.71 1.25
CA VAL A 43 -3.03 -15.83 0.92
C VAL A 43 -3.51 -14.75 -0.02
N ALA A 44 -3.37 -13.49 0.36
CA ALA A 44 -3.61 -12.36 -0.52
C ALA A 44 -2.45 -12.22 -1.50
N PHE A 45 -2.67 -12.59 -2.75
CA PHE A 45 -1.66 -12.64 -3.79
C PHE A 45 -1.89 -11.55 -4.83
N SER A 46 -0.95 -10.63 -5.01
CA SER A 46 -1.06 -9.52 -5.97
C SER A 46 -0.18 -9.70 -7.22
N GLY A 47 0.60 -10.76 -7.29
CA GLY A 47 1.62 -10.98 -8.34
C GLY A 47 2.87 -10.10 -8.20
N GLY A 48 2.91 -9.17 -7.24
CA GLY A 48 4.12 -8.41 -6.93
C GLY A 48 5.17 -9.27 -6.22
N LYS A 49 6.46 -8.90 -6.32
CA LYS A 49 7.60 -9.68 -5.80
C LYS A 49 7.43 -10.16 -4.36
N ASP A 50 6.90 -9.29 -3.48
CA ASP A 50 6.77 -9.60 -2.05
C ASP A 50 5.67 -10.66 -1.80
N SER A 51 4.53 -10.54 -2.48
CA SER A 51 3.44 -11.54 -2.42
C SER A 51 3.81 -12.85 -3.11
N THR A 52 4.63 -12.79 -4.16
CA THR A 52 5.20 -13.95 -4.84
C THR A 52 6.14 -14.73 -3.92
N PHE A 53 7.03 -14.01 -3.24
CA PHE A 53 7.91 -14.58 -2.21
C PHE A 53 7.09 -15.21 -1.06
N LEU A 54 6.10 -14.50 -0.52
CA LEU A 54 5.24 -15.05 0.54
C LEU A 54 4.55 -16.34 0.11
N LEU A 55 3.89 -16.34 -1.06
CA LEU A 55 3.15 -17.51 -1.54
C LEU A 55 4.04 -18.72 -1.72
N TYR A 56 5.28 -18.53 -2.21
CA TYR A 56 6.27 -19.61 -2.32
C TYR A 56 6.54 -20.28 -0.98
N HIS A 57 6.78 -19.48 0.05
CA HIS A 57 7.10 -20.02 1.38
C HIS A 57 5.89 -20.57 2.12
N VAL A 58 4.71 -20.00 1.92
CA VAL A 58 3.45 -20.56 2.45
C VAL A 58 3.18 -21.90 1.80
N ALA A 59 3.34 -22.04 0.49
CA ALA A 59 3.14 -23.28 -0.23
C ALA A 59 4.12 -24.38 0.24
N ARG A 60 5.37 -24.03 0.51
CA ARG A 60 6.36 -24.96 1.08
C ARG A 60 5.91 -25.48 2.45
N VAL A 61 5.54 -24.57 3.37
CA VAL A 61 5.03 -24.97 4.69
C VAL A 61 3.76 -25.79 4.57
N TRP A 62 2.86 -25.39 3.65
CA TRP A 62 1.60 -26.10 3.41
C TRP A 62 1.80 -27.54 2.96
N ALA A 63 2.75 -27.78 2.06
CA ALA A 63 3.10 -29.13 1.61
C ALA A 63 3.54 -30.04 2.75
N ASP A 64 4.26 -29.47 3.74
CA ASP A 64 4.81 -30.24 4.85
C ASP A 64 3.77 -30.55 5.94
N VAL A 65 2.79 -29.65 6.18
CA VAL A 65 1.97 -29.69 7.39
C VAL A 65 0.45 -29.75 7.17
N ALA A 66 -0.04 -29.44 5.97
CA ALA A 66 -1.48 -29.43 5.72
C ALA A 66 -2.05 -30.85 5.70
N PRO A 67 -3.29 -31.06 6.17
CA PRO A 67 -3.96 -32.33 6.02
C PRO A 67 -4.04 -32.75 4.53
N LYS A 68 -3.93 -34.04 4.27
CA LYS A 68 -4.01 -34.57 2.89
C LYS A 68 -5.24 -34.02 2.16
N ASN A 69 -5.08 -33.67 0.90
CA ASN A 69 -6.12 -33.13 0.01
C ASN A 69 -6.71 -31.77 0.44
N THR A 70 -6.08 -31.06 1.38
CA THR A 70 -6.51 -29.71 1.74
C THR A 70 -5.86 -28.71 0.76
N PRO A 71 -6.64 -28.01 -0.10
CA PRO A 71 -6.06 -27.03 -1.01
C PRO A 71 -5.62 -25.76 -0.27
N LEU A 72 -4.57 -25.12 -0.76
CA LEU A 72 -4.17 -23.79 -0.32
C LEU A 72 -5.06 -22.74 -1.00
N THR A 73 -5.78 -21.95 -0.22
CA THR A 73 -6.61 -20.88 -0.78
C THR A 73 -5.78 -19.64 -1.10
N VAL A 74 -5.89 -19.15 -2.33
CA VAL A 74 -5.22 -17.93 -2.81
C VAL A 74 -6.26 -16.96 -3.35
N VAL A 75 -6.22 -15.72 -2.90
CA VAL A 75 -7.15 -14.66 -3.33
C VAL A 75 -6.39 -13.54 -4.03
N PHE A 76 -6.79 -13.23 -5.25
CA PHE A 76 -6.32 -12.08 -6.01
C PHE A 76 -7.46 -11.08 -6.22
N ASN A 77 -7.21 -9.82 -5.87
CA ASN A 77 -8.14 -8.73 -6.11
C ASN A 77 -7.77 -8.03 -7.42
N ASP A 78 -8.51 -8.30 -8.48
CA ASP A 78 -8.40 -7.61 -9.77
C ASP A 78 -8.91 -6.18 -9.62
N THR A 79 -7.99 -5.23 -9.58
CA THR A 79 -8.32 -3.79 -9.42
C THR A 79 -8.62 -3.11 -10.75
N THR A 80 -8.63 -3.85 -11.84
CA THR A 80 -8.81 -3.38 -13.24
C THR A 80 -7.65 -2.50 -13.76
N ILE A 81 -6.58 -2.33 -12.98
CA ILE A 81 -5.41 -1.49 -13.31
C ILE A 81 -4.09 -2.23 -13.11
N GLU A 82 -4.08 -3.54 -13.15
CA GLU A 82 -2.87 -4.35 -13.14
C GLU A 82 -2.00 -4.06 -14.36
N TYR A 83 -0.70 -4.27 -14.22
CA TYR A 83 0.23 -4.24 -15.35
C TYR A 83 -0.16 -5.24 -16.44
N VAL A 84 0.10 -4.89 -17.69
CA VAL A 84 -0.09 -5.81 -18.82
C VAL A 84 0.72 -7.09 -18.62
N GLY A 85 0.04 -8.23 -18.69
CA GLY A 85 0.64 -9.55 -18.44
C GLY A 85 0.65 -9.99 -16.98
N MET A 86 0.19 -9.19 -16.02
CA MET A 86 0.13 -9.60 -14.61
C MET A 86 -0.83 -10.77 -14.40
N ILE A 87 -2.03 -10.73 -14.98
CA ILE A 87 -3.01 -11.81 -14.82
C ILE A 87 -2.51 -13.14 -15.40
N PRO A 88 -1.96 -13.20 -16.62
CA PRO A 88 -1.29 -14.40 -17.14
C PRO A 88 -0.14 -14.90 -16.25
N PHE A 89 0.68 -13.98 -15.71
CA PHE A 89 1.74 -14.35 -14.77
C PHE A 89 1.17 -15.00 -13.50
N ILE A 90 0.08 -14.48 -12.94
CA ILE A 90 -0.58 -15.05 -11.76
C ILE A 90 -0.98 -16.51 -12.02
N TYR A 91 -1.71 -16.79 -13.09
CA TYR A 91 -2.12 -18.16 -13.41
C TYR A 91 -0.92 -19.10 -13.63
N TRP A 92 0.07 -18.62 -14.36
CA TRP A 92 1.30 -19.38 -14.58
C TRP A 92 2.03 -19.67 -13.25
N TYR A 93 2.13 -18.68 -12.37
CA TYR A 93 2.81 -18.81 -11.09
C TYR A 93 2.09 -19.77 -10.13
N LEU A 94 0.76 -19.75 -10.12
CA LEU A 94 -0.03 -20.71 -9.33
C LEU A 94 0.23 -22.15 -9.78
N ASN A 95 0.23 -22.40 -11.10
CA ASN A 95 0.57 -23.71 -11.65
C ASN A 95 2.03 -24.11 -11.34
N PHE A 96 2.96 -23.17 -11.41
CA PHE A 96 4.36 -23.40 -10.98
C PHE A 96 4.43 -23.86 -9.53
N ILE A 97 3.71 -23.21 -8.61
CA ILE A 97 3.66 -23.56 -7.19
C ILE A 97 3.03 -24.94 -6.96
N GLU A 98 1.90 -25.25 -7.61
CA GLU A 98 1.26 -26.57 -7.52
C GLU A 98 2.24 -27.69 -7.91
N ASN A 99 2.89 -27.53 -9.07
CA ASN A 99 3.85 -28.52 -9.56
C ASN A 99 5.10 -28.63 -8.70
N LYS A 100 5.64 -27.50 -8.20
CA LYS A 100 6.86 -27.49 -7.40
C LYS A 100 6.69 -28.14 -6.03
N PHE A 101 5.56 -27.94 -5.38
CA PHE A 101 5.33 -28.40 -4.01
C PHE A 101 4.33 -29.56 -3.91
N GLY A 102 3.75 -30.02 -5.02
CA GLY A 102 2.78 -31.13 -5.04
C GLY A 102 1.49 -30.83 -4.29
N ILE A 103 1.09 -29.57 -4.21
CA ILE A 103 -0.13 -29.13 -3.53
C ILE A 103 -1.23 -28.79 -4.54
N LYS A 104 -2.46 -28.62 -4.05
CA LYS A 104 -3.56 -28.03 -4.81
C LYS A 104 -3.83 -26.62 -4.36
N ILE A 105 -4.19 -25.74 -5.29
CA ILE A 105 -4.54 -24.34 -5.01
C ILE A 105 -6.00 -24.10 -5.38
N ASP A 106 -6.77 -23.59 -4.41
CA ASP A 106 -8.08 -22.98 -4.66
C ASP A 106 -7.88 -21.49 -4.94
N PHE A 107 -8.02 -21.10 -6.20
CA PHE A 107 -7.80 -19.73 -6.62
C PHE A 107 -9.10 -18.94 -6.78
N TYR A 108 -9.18 -17.80 -6.11
CA TYR A 108 -10.30 -16.88 -6.19
C TYR A 108 -9.85 -15.52 -6.72
N LYS A 109 -10.39 -15.18 -7.89
CA LYS A 109 -10.22 -13.86 -8.49
C LYS A 109 -11.45 -13.01 -8.18
N SER A 110 -11.32 -12.04 -7.28
CA SER A 110 -12.37 -11.06 -7.02
C SER A 110 -12.23 -9.85 -7.94
N LYS A 111 -13.35 -9.19 -8.22
CA LYS A 111 -13.42 -7.95 -9.00
C LYS A 111 -14.11 -6.87 -8.19
N PRO A 112 -13.86 -5.57 -8.48
CA PRO A 112 -14.68 -4.49 -7.96
C PRO A 112 -16.15 -4.69 -8.33
N GLN A 113 -17.03 -4.03 -7.58
CA GLN A 113 -18.46 -4.00 -7.91
C GLN A 113 -18.67 -3.41 -9.30
N ASP A 114 -19.78 -3.76 -9.94
CA ASP A 114 -20.13 -3.24 -11.26
C ASP A 114 -20.04 -1.72 -11.32
N ASN A 115 -19.47 -1.21 -12.42
CA ASN A 115 -19.17 0.22 -12.65
C ASN A 115 -18.05 0.83 -11.78
N GLN A 116 -17.40 0.08 -10.90
CA GLN A 116 -16.25 0.56 -10.13
C GLN A 116 -14.92 0.15 -10.80
N THR A 117 -14.60 0.77 -11.93
CA THR A 117 -13.27 0.65 -12.54
C THR A 117 -12.33 1.70 -11.97
N PHE A 118 -11.02 1.51 -12.16
CA PHE A 118 -10.04 2.55 -11.78
C PHE A 118 -10.31 3.89 -12.44
N VAL A 119 -10.78 3.89 -13.70
CA VAL A 119 -11.12 5.12 -14.43
C VAL A 119 -12.25 5.87 -13.73
N THR A 120 -13.33 5.17 -13.38
CA THR A 120 -14.46 5.74 -12.65
C THR A 120 -14.03 6.29 -11.29
N VAL A 121 -13.24 5.51 -10.55
CA VAL A 121 -12.75 5.93 -9.23
C VAL A 121 -11.83 7.15 -9.33
N TYR A 122 -10.88 7.17 -10.28
CA TYR A 122 -9.97 8.30 -10.41
C TYR A 122 -10.66 9.57 -10.91
N ARG A 123 -11.68 9.44 -11.75
CA ARG A 123 -12.49 10.59 -12.19
C ARG A 123 -13.37 11.16 -11.08
N ASN A 124 -13.92 10.28 -10.24
CA ASN A 124 -14.86 10.70 -9.19
C ASN A 124 -14.16 11.19 -7.92
N TYR A 125 -13.02 10.61 -7.58
CA TYR A 125 -12.35 10.85 -6.28
C TYR A 125 -10.98 11.50 -6.41
N GLY A 126 -10.41 11.61 -7.60
CA GLY A 126 -9.09 12.17 -7.82
C GLY A 126 -7.99 11.14 -8.01
N LEU A 127 -6.74 11.60 -8.07
CA LEU A 127 -5.57 10.81 -8.41
C LEU A 127 -4.87 10.25 -7.16
N PRO A 128 -4.39 8.99 -7.18
CA PRO A 128 -3.63 8.39 -6.08
C PRO A 128 -2.15 8.82 -6.14
N LEU A 129 -1.87 10.05 -5.76
CA LEU A 129 -0.53 10.63 -5.77
C LEU A 129 0.01 10.80 -4.34
N ILE A 130 1.33 11.03 -4.22
CA ILE A 130 2.08 11.22 -2.98
C ILE A 130 2.10 9.96 -2.09
N SER A 131 1.47 9.99 -0.92
CA SER A 131 1.31 8.81 -0.09
C SER A 131 -0.17 8.59 0.22
N LYS A 132 -0.57 7.33 0.47
CA LYS A 132 -1.96 7.00 0.78
C LYS A 132 -2.50 7.79 1.98
N GLN A 133 -1.68 7.94 3.02
CA GLN A 133 -2.09 8.65 4.23
C GLN A 133 -2.29 10.14 3.95
N VAL A 134 -1.27 10.80 3.37
CA VAL A 134 -1.32 12.25 3.13
C VAL A 134 -2.38 12.61 2.09
N ALA A 135 -2.58 11.79 1.05
CA ALA A 135 -3.66 12.00 0.08
C ALA A 135 -5.05 11.97 0.74
N GLY A 136 -5.28 11.01 1.64
CA GLY A 136 -6.52 10.94 2.43
C GLY A 136 -6.69 12.14 3.35
N GLU A 137 -5.63 12.56 4.05
CA GLU A 137 -5.63 13.73 4.93
C GLU A 137 -5.93 15.02 4.18
N ILE A 138 -5.34 15.21 2.99
CA ILE A 138 -5.61 16.38 2.12
C ILE A 138 -7.06 16.35 1.65
N ARG A 139 -7.55 15.21 1.17
CA ARG A 139 -8.94 15.07 0.72
C ARG A 139 -9.91 15.41 1.85
N GLU A 140 -9.72 14.81 3.04
CA GLU A 140 -10.56 15.07 4.21
C GLU A 140 -10.58 16.57 4.58
N LEU A 141 -9.42 17.22 4.58
CA LEU A 141 -9.34 18.63 4.91
C LEU A 141 -9.98 19.52 3.81
N LYS A 142 -9.76 19.24 2.52
CA LYS A 142 -10.43 19.95 1.41
C LYS A 142 -11.96 19.82 1.50
N ASP A 143 -12.47 18.64 1.79
CA ASP A 143 -13.91 18.40 1.93
C ASP A 143 -14.49 19.21 3.11
N LEU A 144 -13.76 19.29 4.22
CA LEU A 144 -14.16 20.14 5.35
C LEU A 144 -14.10 21.64 5.00
N MET A 145 -13.04 22.07 4.32
CA MET A 145 -12.91 23.47 3.86
C MET A 145 -14.10 23.86 2.96
N ARG A 146 -14.44 23.05 1.98
CA ARG A 146 -15.60 23.27 1.10
C ARG A 146 -16.91 23.30 1.87
N LYS A 147 -17.09 22.36 2.79
CA LYS A 147 -18.31 22.26 3.63
C LYS A 147 -18.55 23.51 4.48
N TYR A 148 -17.49 24.11 5.00
CA TYR A 148 -17.56 25.25 5.91
C TYR A 148 -17.21 26.59 5.24
N GLY A 149 -16.92 26.61 3.95
CA GLY A 149 -16.55 27.83 3.20
C GLY A 149 -15.21 28.43 3.64
N VAL A 150 -14.27 27.62 4.09
CA VAL A 150 -12.95 28.07 4.55
C VAL A 150 -11.95 28.05 3.41
N SER A 151 -11.32 29.19 3.09
CA SER A 151 -10.33 29.26 2.03
C SER A 151 -8.93 28.83 2.48
N TYR A 152 -8.09 28.48 1.51
CA TYR A 152 -6.67 28.19 1.74
C TYR A 152 -5.95 29.38 2.40
N GLU A 153 -6.20 30.59 1.92
CA GLU A 153 -5.58 31.82 2.41
C GLU A 153 -5.93 32.06 3.88
N THR A 154 -7.20 31.84 4.25
CA THR A 154 -7.65 31.94 5.64
C THR A 154 -6.89 30.98 6.56
N LEU A 155 -6.71 29.72 6.12
CA LEU A 155 -5.94 28.75 6.90
C LEU A 155 -4.46 29.13 7.02
N MET A 156 -3.86 29.66 5.94
CA MET A 156 -2.44 30.04 5.94
C MET A 156 -2.17 31.29 6.74
N ALA A 157 -3.08 32.26 6.76
CA ALA A 157 -2.96 33.47 7.56
C ALA A 157 -2.96 33.19 9.08
N HIS A 158 -3.64 32.12 9.51
CA HIS A 158 -3.76 31.75 10.93
C HIS A 158 -2.93 30.51 11.28
N ARG A 159 -1.86 30.26 10.53
CA ARG A 159 -1.05 29.05 10.69
C ARG A 159 -0.08 29.08 11.88
N GLU A 160 0.20 30.27 12.43
CA GLU A 160 1.02 30.39 13.62
C GLU A 160 0.34 29.67 14.80
N LYS A 161 1.15 28.91 15.54
CA LYS A 161 0.63 28.02 16.61
C LYS A 161 0.40 28.80 17.90
N THR A 162 -0.57 29.71 17.87
CA THR A 162 -1.06 30.44 19.03
C THR A 162 -2.42 29.88 19.49
N ILE A 163 -2.77 30.12 20.74
CA ILE A 163 -4.09 29.72 21.28
C ILE A 163 -5.21 30.39 20.50
N GLU A 164 -5.04 31.69 20.20
CA GLU A 164 -6.01 32.50 19.44
C GLU A 164 -6.26 31.92 18.05
N ASN A 165 -5.20 31.56 17.32
CA ASN A 165 -5.34 30.93 15.99
C ASN A 165 -6.00 29.55 16.07
N VAL A 166 -5.69 28.75 17.10
CA VAL A 166 -6.35 27.44 17.31
C VAL A 166 -7.84 27.63 17.53
N GLU A 167 -8.24 28.56 18.41
CA GLU A 167 -9.63 28.84 18.71
C GLU A 167 -10.37 29.41 17.50
N TYR A 168 -9.71 30.32 16.76
CA TYR A 168 -10.26 30.87 15.52
C TYR A 168 -10.49 29.80 14.45
N ILE A 169 -9.47 28.97 14.13
CA ILE A 169 -9.61 27.88 13.17
C ILE A 169 -10.69 26.89 13.63
N GLN A 170 -10.75 26.57 14.93
CA GLN A 170 -11.78 25.70 15.48
C GLN A 170 -13.17 26.28 15.26
N SER A 171 -13.35 27.59 15.42
CA SER A 171 -14.63 28.28 15.19
C SER A 171 -15.07 28.22 13.74
N LEU A 172 -14.14 28.35 12.78
CA LEU A 172 -14.40 28.25 11.33
C LEU A 172 -15.04 26.91 10.94
N PHE A 173 -14.70 25.83 11.66
CA PHE A 173 -15.21 24.50 11.41
C PHE A 173 -16.33 24.07 12.38
N GLY A 174 -17.07 25.04 12.94
CA GLY A 174 -18.25 24.79 13.76
C GLY A 174 -17.96 24.31 15.18
N GLY A 175 -16.85 24.70 15.75
CA GLY A 175 -16.49 24.43 17.15
C GLY A 175 -16.20 22.98 17.51
N ARG A 176 -16.25 22.06 16.55
CA ARG A 176 -15.98 20.65 16.80
C ARG A 176 -14.49 20.42 17.06
N LYS A 177 -14.16 19.51 17.98
CA LYS A 177 -12.79 18.96 18.13
C LYS A 177 -12.46 18.12 16.90
N ILE A 178 -11.97 18.75 15.86
CA ILE A 178 -11.91 18.17 14.54
C ILE A 178 -10.54 17.53 14.33
N PRO A 179 -10.49 16.43 13.54
CA PRO A 179 -9.26 15.96 12.88
C PRO A 179 -8.47 17.10 12.22
N THR A 180 -9.15 18.14 11.71
CA THR A 180 -8.58 19.33 11.09
C THR A 180 -7.45 19.96 11.90
N LEU A 181 -7.62 20.14 13.20
CA LEU A 181 -6.56 20.71 14.04
C LEU A 181 -5.33 19.82 14.06
N SER A 182 -5.51 18.50 14.15
CA SER A 182 -4.42 17.53 14.02
C SER A 182 -3.75 17.57 12.65
N LEU A 183 -4.53 17.69 11.56
CA LEU A 183 -4.03 17.74 10.19
C LEU A 183 -3.21 19.01 9.93
N LEU A 184 -3.58 20.12 10.56
CA LEU A 184 -2.82 21.38 10.50
C LEU A 184 -1.66 21.43 11.50
N GLY A 185 -1.49 20.42 12.34
CA GLY A 185 -0.40 20.31 13.31
C GLY A 185 -0.73 20.86 14.69
N TYR A 186 -2.00 21.18 14.96
CA TYR A 186 -2.44 21.53 16.29
C TYR A 186 -2.91 20.30 17.05
N THR A 187 -2.59 20.19 18.33
CA THR A 187 -3.14 19.13 19.20
C THR A 187 -4.22 19.70 20.10
N SER A 188 -5.29 18.94 20.29
CA SER A 188 -6.43 19.33 21.15
C SER A 188 -6.14 19.27 22.65
N ARG A 189 -4.93 18.94 23.08
CA ARG A 189 -4.56 18.79 24.48
C ARG A 189 -3.49 19.80 24.87
N LEU A 190 -3.93 20.89 25.51
CA LEU A 190 -3.15 21.77 26.39
C LEU A 190 -1.66 21.95 25.99
N GLY A 191 -1.40 22.79 25.02
CA GLY A 191 -0.05 23.33 24.75
C GLY A 191 0.94 22.45 23.99
N LYS A 192 0.54 21.26 23.50
CA LYS A 192 1.37 20.45 22.61
C LYS A 192 0.92 20.65 21.18
N PHE A 193 1.70 21.41 20.40
CA PHE A 193 1.43 21.73 19.01
C PHE A 193 2.11 20.75 18.03
N GLU A 194 2.20 19.48 18.39
CA GLU A 194 2.75 18.45 17.51
C GLU A 194 1.75 17.32 17.33
N SER A 195 1.22 17.20 16.14
CA SER A 195 0.43 16.05 15.72
C SER A 195 1.26 15.12 14.85
N GLU A 196 1.24 13.83 15.15
CA GLU A 196 1.81 12.80 14.28
C GLU A 196 1.09 12.71 12.92
N TYR A 197 -0.12 13.24 12.83
CA TYR A 197 -1.01 13.22 11.66
C TYR A 197 -1.02 14.54 10.88
N LYS A 198 -0.05 15.43 11.11
CA LYS A 198 -0.02 16.70 10.39
C LYS A 198 0.35 16.49 8.92
N ILE A 199 -0.34 17.17 8.03
CA ILE A 199 0.04 17.28 6.62
C ILE A 199 1.42 17.98 6.54
N PRO A 200 2.43 17.35 5.92
CA PRO A 200 3.74 17.99 5.75
C PRO A 200 3.61 19.30 4.98
N ASN A 201 4.38 20.30 5.40
CA ASN A 201 4.28 21.67 4.87
C ASN A 201 4.35 21.76 3.34
N LYS A 202 5.19 20.93 2.72
CA LYS A 202 5.36 20.89 1.27
C LYS A 202 4.08 20.54 0.51
N TRP A 203 3.13 19.84 1.18
CA TRP A 203 1.88 19.40 0.57
C TRP A 203 0.70 20.33 0.83
N LEU A 204 0.86 21.38 1.65
CA LEU A 204 -0.21 22.35 1.92
C LEU A 204 -0.71 23.09 0.66
N PRO A 205 0.12 23.38 -0.37
CA PRO A 205 -0.41 23.96 -1.61
C PRO A 205 -1.51 23.13 -2.28
N LEU A 206 -1.58 21.81 -2.00
CA LEU A 206 -2.64 20.94 -2.51
C LEU A 206 -4.02 21.19 -1.88
N LEU A 207 -4.11 22.04 -0.87
CA LEU A 207 -5.38 22.48 -0.30
C LEU A 207 -6.04 23.62 -1.09
N ARG A 208 -5.35 24.23 -2.06
CA ARG A 208 -5.91 25.27 -2.94
C ARG A 208 -7.00 24.69 -3.85
N ASP A 209 -7.93 25.54 -4.27
CA ASP A 209 -9.05 25.11 -5.11
C ASP A 209 -8.61 24.62 -6.50
N GLU A 210 -7.59 25.28 -7.09
CA GLU A 210 -7.01 24.91 -8.38
C GLU A 210 -6.11 23.68 -8.34
N ALA A 211 -5.80 23.18 -7.14
CA ALA A 211 -4.94 22.00 -6.98
C ALA A 211 -5.64 20.72 -7.43
N PRO A 212 -4.87 19.73 -7.95
CA PRO A 212 -5.44 18.47 -8.36
C PRO A 212 -6.14 17.75 -7.20
N GLU A 213 -7.26 17.11 -7.50
CA GLU A 213 -7.95 16.27 -6.53
C GLU A 213 -7.16 14.98 -6.29
N LEU A 214 -6.92 14.69 -5.03
CA LEU A 214 -6.21 13.49 -4.59
C LEU A 214 -7.15 12.53 -3.87
N THR A 215 -6.82 11.23 -3.94
CA THR A 215 -7.63 10.22 -3.26
C THR A 215 -6.81 9.06 -2.72
N ASP A 216 -7.26 8.51 -1.60
CA ASP A 216 -6.87 7.20 -1.09
C ASP A 216 -8.00 6.15 -1.22
N GLU A 217 -9.20 6.59 -1.66
CA GLU A 217 -10.41 5.76 -1.82
C GLU A 217 -10.24 4.62 -2.81
N CYS A 218 -9.36 4.78 -3.82
CA CYS A 218 -9.10 3.73 -4.79
C CYS A 218 -8.71 2.38 -4.13
N CYS A 219 -7.98 2.41 -3.02
CA CYS A 219 -7.64 1.19 -2.30
C CYS A 219 -8.83 0.62 -1.51
N ALA A 220 -9.69 1.45 -0.95
CA ALA A 220 -10.89 1.01 -0.24
C ALA A 220 -11.88 0.36 -1.23
N ILE A 221 -12.13 1.03 -2.35
CA ILE A 221 -13.11 0.62 -3.35
C ILE A 221 -12.59 -0.58 -4.16
N LEU A 222 -11.36 -0.53 -4.68
CA LEU A 222 -10.85 -1.54 -5.63
C LEU A 222 -10.19 -2.74 -4.96
N LYS A 223 -9.80 -2.65 -3.67
CA LYS A 223 -9.07 -3.72 -2.99
C LYS A 223 -9.77 -4.28 -1.75
N HIS A 224 -10.21 -3.41 -0.82
CA HIS A 224 -10.61 -3.89 0.50
C HIS A 224 -12.04 -4.40 0.57
N GLY A 225 -12.94 -3.91 -0.27
CA GLY A 225 -14.36 -4.30 -0.29
C GLY A 225 -14.66 -5.63 -0.99
N ASN A 226 -13.68 -6.23 -1.67
CA ASN A 226 -13.92 -7.29 -2.65
C ASN A 226 -13.52 -8.70 -2.19
N ILE A 227 -13.20 -8.88 -0.91
CA ILE A 227 -12.93 -10.21 -0.36
C ILE A 227 -14.24 -11.01 -0.34
N PRO A 228 -14.29 -12.22 -0.93
CA PRO A 228 -15.50 -13.05 -0.94
C PRO A 228 -16.03 -13.28 0.47
N LYS A 229 -17.36 -13.17 0.66
CA LYS A 229 -18.01 -13.27 1.98
C LYS A 229 -17.71 -14.59 2.70
N GLN A 230 -17.47 -15.67 1.96
CA GLN A 230 -17.10 -16.98 2.50
C GLN A 230 -15.78 -16.97 3.29
N PHE A 231 -14.87 -16.03 3.00
CA PHE A 231 -13.59 -15.88 3.69
C PHE A 231 -13.63 -14.90 4.87
N LYS A 232 -14.79 -14.34 5.22
CA LYS A 232 -14.93 -13.36 6.31
C LYS A 232 -14.34 -13.83 7.64
N ASN A 233 -14.43 -15.14 7.90
CA ASN A 233 -13.94 -15.75 9.13
C ASN A 233 -12.61 -16.52 8.92
N TRP A 234 -11.94 -16.32 7.81
CA TRP A 234 -10.65 -16.91 7.53
C TRP A 234 -9.52 -15.95 7.88
N VAL A 235 -8.34 -16.51 8.15
CA VAL A 235 -7.16 -15.68 8.36
C VAL A 235 -6.67 -15.13 7.03
N ASN A 236 -6.57 -13.82 6.93
CA ASN A 236 -5.97 -13.14 5.77
C ASN A 236 -4.46 -13.05 5.96
N MET A 237 -3.69 -13.77 5.13
CA MET A 237 -2.24 -13.73 5.15
C MET A 237 -1.70 -12.79 4.05
N THR A 238 -0.90 -11.80 4.45
CA THR A 238 -0.39 -10.73 3.57
C THR A 238 1.12 -10.58 3.67
N ALA A 239 1.74 -10.14 2.56
CA ALA A 239 3.18 -9.89 2.45
C ALA A 239 3.57 -8.48 2.95
N GLU A 240 3.04 -8.07 4.11
CA GLU A 240 3.37 -6.77 4.68
C GLU A 240 4.66 -6.85 5.51
N MET A 241 5.60 -5.90 5.26
CA MET A 241 6.82 -5.73 6.03
C MET A 241 6.77 -4.42 6.83
N ALA A 242 7.29 -4.43 8.07
CA ALA A 242 7.29 -3.26 8.94
C ALA A 242 8.12 -2.10 8.37
N GLU A 243 9.19 -2.38 7.62
CA GLU A 243 10.07 -1.37 7.03
C GLU A 243 9.44 -0.57 5.89
N GLU A 244 8.36 -1.06 5.26
CA GLU A 244 7.79 -0.42 4.08
C GLU A 244 7.16 0.96 4.35
N SER A 245 6.70 1.20 5.57
CA SER A 245 6.14 2.49 5.96
C SER A 245 5.95 2.62 7.47
N ARG A 246 5.95 3.86 7.99
CA ARG A 246 5.64 4.16 9.40
C ARG A 246 4.31 3.54 9.86
N LYS A 247 3.27 3.54 9.00
CA LYS A 247 1.98 2.94 9.31
C LYS A 247 2.08 1.42 9.52
N ARG A 248 2.88 0.73 8.69
CA ARG A 248 3.10 -0.73 8.82
C ARG A 248 3.96 -1.05 10.04
N LEU A 249 4.98 -0.24 10.31
CA LEU A 249 5.78 -0.36 11.53
C LEU A 249 4.88 -0.22 12.78
N ASN A 250 4.07 0.84 12.86
CA ASN A 250 3.16 1.07 13.99
C ASN A 250 2.15 -0.08 14.15
N ALA A 251 1.61 -0.60 13.04
CA ALA A 251 0.72 -1.76 13.09
C ALA A 251 1.43 -3.01 13.61
N TYR A 252 2.66 -3.27 13.13
CA TYR A 252 3.46 -4.40 13.59
C TYR A 252 3.83 -4.30 15.07
N GLN A 253 4.17 -3.11 15.54
CA GLN A 253 4.46 -2.86 16.97
C GLN A 253 3.28 -3.18 17.88
N ARG A 254 2.03 -2.98 17.42
CA ARG A 254 0.81 -3.28 18.18
C ARG A 254 0.41 -4.73 18.13
N THR A 255 0.50 -5.39 16.99
CA THR A 255 -0.15 -6.67 16.73
C THR A 255 0.82 -7.82 16.42
N GLY A 256 2.08 -7.53 16.08
CA GLY A 256 3.04 -8.52 15.64
C GLY A 256 2.64 -9.19 14.31
N CYS A 257 3.10 -10.43 14.11
CA CYS A 257 2.84 -11.17 12.87
C CYS A 257 1.41 -11.71 12.79
N ASN A 258 0.87 -12.25 13.88
CA ASN A 258 -0.39 -12.99 13.87
C ASN A 258 -1.41 -12.31 14.79
N GLU A 259 -2.27 -11.48 14.19
CA GLU A 259 -3.25 -10.66 14.88
C GLU A 259 -4.62 -11.34 14.91
N GLY A 260 -5.21 -11.49 16.11
CA GLY A 260 -6.58 -11.95 16.28
C GLY A 260 -6.84 -13.38 15.80
N ILE A 261 -5.78 -14.19 15.61
CA ILE A 261 -5.93 -15.60 15.25
C ILE A 261 -6.33 -16.35 16.53
N LEU A 262 -7.63 -16.57 16.68
CA LEU A 262 -8.18 -17.35 17.79
C LEU A 262 -8.09 -18.84 17.48
N ALA A 263 -7.87 -19.64 18.51
CA ALA A 263 -8.00 -21.10 18.39
C ALA A 263 -9.42 -21.43 17.88
N GLY A 264 -9.49 -22.05 16.68
CA GLY A 264 -10.78 -22.41 16.06
C GLY A 264 -11.18 -21.59 14.82
N GLY A 265 -10.34 -20.64 14.35
CA GLY A 265 -10.50 -20.07 13.01
C GLY A 265 -11.64 -19.05 12.86
N LYS A 266 -11.75 -18.10 13.79
CA LYS A 266 -12.73 -16.99 13.68
C LYS A 266 -12.11 -15.71 13.09
N GLY A 267 -11.43 -15.84 11.93
CA GLY A 267 -10.78 -14.72 11.27
C GLY A 267 -9.41 -14.36 11.86
N GLY A 268 -8.90 -13.21 11.47
CA GLY A 268 -7.61 -12.68 11.89
C GLY A 268 -6.74 -12.26 10.72
N LYS A 269 -5.58 -11.70 11.04
CA LYS A 269 -4.57 -11.30 10.04
C LYS A 269 -3.24 -11.95 10.36
N SER A 270 -2.57 -12.44 9.31
CA SER A 270 -1.20 -12.92 9.42
C SER A 270 -0.29 -12.10 8.51
N LYS A 271 0.77 -11.56 9.08
CA LYS A 271 1.81 -10.77 8.41
C LYS A 271 3.18 -11.39 8.76
N PRO A 272 3.45 -12.63 8.29
CA PRO A 272 4.64 -13.36 8.72
C PRO A 272 5.95 -12.71 8.30
N MET A 273 5.88 -11.84 7.25
CA MET A 273 7.00 -11.03 6.79
C MET A 273 7.22 -9.75 7.61
N GLY A 274 6.43 -9.48 8.65
CA GLY A 274 6.52 -8.24 9.43
C GLY A 274 7.94 -7.83 9.82
N PRO A 275 8.78 -8.70 10.42
CA PRO A 275 10.16 -8.38 10.76
C PRO A 275 11.19 -8.67 9.65
N VAL A 276 10.76 -9.17 8.49
CA VAL A 276 11.64 -9.49 7.36
C VAL A 276 12.00 -8.22 6.61
N THR A 277 13.25 -8.10 6.15
CA THR A 277 13.72 -6.96 5.35
C THR A 277 13.63 -7.22 3.85
N LEU A 278 13.54 -6.15 3.05
CA LEU A 278 13.59 -6.23 1.59
C LEU A 278 14.86 -6.94 1.11
N GLN A 279 15.99 -6.71 1.78
CA GLN A 279 17.25 -7.37 1.44
C GLN A 279 17.17 -8.88 1.63
N THR A 280 16.53 -9.34 2.72
CA THR A 280 16.26 -10.76 2.96
C THR A 280 15.34 -11.34 1.89
N VAL A 281 14.27 -10.62 1.51
CA VAL A 281 13.35 -11.05 0.44
C VAL A 281 14.07 -11.20 -0.89
N LEU A 282 14.81 -10.19 -1.31
CA LEU A 282 15.49 -10.18 -2.61
C LEU A 282 16.61 -11.23 -2.67
N ARG A 283 17.42 -11.36 -1.62
CA ARG A 283 18.43 -12.41 -1.51
C ARG A 283 17.80 -13.80 -1.66
N ASN A 284 16.69 -14.05 -0.97
CA ASN A 284 16.02 -15.34 -1.02
C ASN A 284 15.37 -15.63 -2.39
N ILE A 285 14.83 -14.60 -3.04
CA ILE A 285 14.31 -14.73 -4.41
C ILE A 285 15.42 -15.18 -5.36
N GLU A 286 16.58 -14.58 -5.27
CA GLU A 286 17.74 -14.91 -6.09
C GLU A 286 18.28 -16.31 -5.77
N GLU A 287 18.57 -16.63 -4.50
CA GLU A 287 19.14 -17.91 -4.08
C GLU A 287 18.22 -19.11 -4.38
N ASN A 288 16.90 -18.93 -4.32
CA ASN A 288 15.93 -20.00 -4.58
C ASN A 288 15.35 -19.97 -6.00
N ASN A 289 15.83 -19.07 -6.86
CA ASN A 289 15.32 -18.87 -8.22
C ASN A 289 13.78 -18.72 -8.23
N ILE A 290 13.24 -17.90 -7.30
CA ILE A 290 11.80 -17.65 -7.22
C ILE A 290 11.42 -16.74 -8.39
N PRO A 291 10.54 -17.18 -9.30
CA PRO A 291 10.13 -16.33 -10.42
C PRO A 291 9.35 -15.11 -9.93
N ILE A 292 9.69 -13.94 -10.45
CA ILE A 292 8.96 -12.69 -10.21
C ILE A 292 8.42 -12.12 -11.51
N PHE A 293 7.41 -11.25 -11.40
CA PHE A 293 6.79 -10.64 -12.57
C PHE A 293 7.80 -9.84 -13.40
N LYS A 294 7.75 -10.00 -14.71
CA LYS A 294 8.75 -9.46 -15.66
C LYS A 294 9.05 -7.96 -15.50
N HIS A 295 8.05 -7.14 -15.11
CA HIS A 295 8.28 -5.70 -14.94
C HIS A 295 9.05 -5.37 -13.66
N SER A 296 9.21 -6.30 -12.73
CA SER A 296 10.18 -6.17 -11.64
C SER A 296 11.63 -6.37 -12.11
N GLY A 297 11.82 -6.91 -13.30
CA GLY A 297 13.13 -7.27 -13.84
C GLY A 297 13.71 -8.49 -13.14
N GLN A 298 15.02 -8.53 -13.02
CA GLN A 298 15.77 -9.56 -12.31
C GLN A 298 16.25 -9.03 -10.97
N VAL A 299 16.45 -9.91 -10.00
CA VAL A 299 17.18 -9.57 -8.78
C VAL A 299 18.67 -9.63 -9.11
N VAL A 300 19.38 -8.58 -8.75
CA VAL A 300 20.84 -8.49 -8.93
C VAL A 300 21.49 -8.03 -7.64
N LYS A 301 22.69 -8.55 -7.38
CA LYS A 301 23.52 -8.13 -6.24
C LYS A 301 24.55 -7.12 -6.71
N GLU A 302 24.58 -5.94 -6.12
CA GLU A 302 25.59 -4.92 -6.33
C GLU A 302 26.29 -4.61 -5.00
N GLY A 303 27.55 -5.01 -4.89
CA GLY A 303 28.24 -5.04 -3.60
C GLY A 303 27.50 -5.94 -2.60
N GLU A 304 27.09 -5.39 -1.46
CA GLU A 304 26.33 -6.12 -0.43
C GLU A 304 24.80 -5.92 -0.54
N VAL A 305 24.31 -5.17 -1.56
CA VAL A 305 22.91 -4.81 -1.69
C VAL A 305 22.24 -5.55 -2.83
N TYR A 306 21.09 -6.15 -2.55
CA TYR A 306 20.22 -6.75 -3.56
C TYR A 306 19.21 -5.72 -4.04
N LYS A 307 18.97 -5.65 -5.35
CA LYS A 307 17.96 -4.79 -5.96
C LYS A 307 17.28 -5.46 -7.16
N THR A 308 16.13 -4.96 -7.57
CA THR A 308 15.49 -5.34 -8.82
C THR A 308 15.90 -4.38 -9.94
N THR A 309 16.07 -4.90 -11.16
CA THR A 309 16.47 -4.08 -12.32
C THR A 309 15.30 -3.34 -12.99
N GLY A 310 14.06 -3.69 -12.65
CA GLY A 310 12.86 -3.10 -13.24
C GLY A 310 12.13 -2.14 -12.29
N MET A 311 10.79 -2.18 -12.33
CA MET A 311 9.93 -1.35 -11.48
C MET A 311 10.11 -1.72 -10.00
N TYR A 312 10.27 -0.73 -9.16
CA TYR A 312 10.41 -0.95 -7.71
C TYR A 312 9.16 -1.60 -7.09
N ARG A 313 7.96 -1.19 -7.54
CA ARG A 313 6.67 -1.77 -7.14
C ARG A 313 5.81 -2.10 -8.34
N THR A 314 5.28 -3.31 -8.38
CA THR A 314 4.39 -3.83 -9.44
C THR A 314 2.96 -4.07 -8.92
N GLY A 315 2.45 -3.17 -8.08
CA GLY A 315 1.04 -3.15 -7.69
C GLY A 315 0.14 -2.58 -8.80
N CYS A 316 -0.75 -1.64 -8.48
CA CYS A 316 -1.55 -0.94 -9.50
C CYS A 316 -0.63 -0.13 -10.44
N ALA A 317 -0.75 -0.28 -11.76
CA ALA A 317 0.16 0.31 -12.73
C ALA A 317 0.20 1.85 -12.68
N LEU A 318 -0.96 2.51 -12.59
CA LEU A 318 -1.06 3.97 -12.50
C LEU A 318 -1.08 4.52 -11.06
N CYS A 319 -0.63 3.75 -10.07
CA CYS A 319 -0.56 4.23 -8.70
C CYS A 319 0.66 5.14 -8.51
N GLY A 320 0.42 6.38 -8.08
CA GLY A 320 1.45 7.36 -7.74
C GLY A 320 1.83 7.36 -6.25
N PHE A 321 1.33 6.42 -5.45
CA PHE A 321 1.81 6.26 -4.07
C PHE A 321 3.24 5.74 -4.06
N GLY A 322 4.16 6.53 -3.57
CA GLY A 322 5.59 6.21 -3.54
C GLY A 322 6.41 6.89 -4.64
N LEU A 323 5.86 7.87 -5.38
CA LEU A 323 6.62 8.73 -6.28
C LEU A 323 7.81 9.43 -5.59
N GLU A 324 7.75 9.61 -4.27
CA GLU A 324 8.89 10.13 -3.49
C GLU A 324 10.10 9.18 -3.51
N PHE A 325 9.89 7.87 -3.70
CA PHE A 325 10.95 6.85 -3.79
C PHE A 325 11.33 6.50 -5.23
N GLU A 326 10.43 6.72 -6.18
CA GLU A 326 10.60 6.43 -7.60
C GLU A 326 10.00 7.57 -8.44
N PRO A 327 10.64 8.76 -8.46
CA PRO A 327 10.10 9.95 -9.14
C PRO A 327 9.97 9.79 -10.65
N ASP A 328 10.76 8.91 -11.27
CA ASP A 328 10.75 8.58 -12.69
C ASP A 328 9.83 7.38 -13.05
N ARG A 329 8.99 6.94 -12.09
CA ARG A 329 8.11 5.77 -12.25
C ARG A 329 7.29 5.79 -13.54
N PHE A 330 6.66 6.92 -13.86
CA PHE A 330 5.80 7.01 -15.04
C PHE A 330 6.59 7.14 -16.35
N VAL A 331 7.80 7.67 -16.30
CA VAL A 331 8.74 7.63 -17.45
C VAL A 331 9.16 6.19 -17.75
N LYS A 332 9.47 5.40 -16.71
CA LYS A 332 9.75 3.96 -16.86
C LYS A 332 8.52 3.20 -17.35
N LEU A 333 7.35 3.49 -16.77
CA LEU A 333 6.11 2.84 -17.16
C LEU A 333 5.74 3.15 -18.64
N TYR A 334 6.02 4.35 -19.11
CA TYR A 334 5.76 4.72 -20.50
C TYR A 334 6.53 3.84 -21.50
N LYS A 335 7.76 3.45 -21.16
CA LYS A 335 8.55 2.51 -21.99
C LYS A 335 7.95 1.11 -22.02
N LEU A 336 7.20 0.71 -20.98
CA LEU A 336 6.60 -0.62 -20.87
C LEU A 336 5.16 -0.66 -21.39
N GLU A 337 4.39 0.39 -21.12
CA GLU A 337 2.95 0.48 -21.38
C GLU A 337 2.55 1.87 -21.94
N PRO A 338 3.02 2.24 -23.14
CA PRO A 338 2.86 3.59 -23.69
C PRO A 338 1.40 4.03 -23.80
N ALA A 339 0.50 3.19 -24.27
CA ALA A 339 -0.91 3.53 -24.46
C ALA A 339 -1.58 3.87 -23.13
N ARG A 340 -1.27 3.14 -22.07
CA ARG A 340 -1.83 3.37 -20.72
C ARG A 340 -1.34 4.69 -20.14
N VAL A 341 -0.06 4.99 -20.29
CA VAL A 341 0.50 6.24 -19.79
C VAL A 341 0.03 7.43 -20.62
N LYS A 342 -0.09 7.29 -21.94
CA LYS A 342 -0.74 8.32 -22.78
C LYS A 342 -2.13 8.65 -22.26
N PHE A 343 -2.97 7.65 -22.04
CA PHE A 343 -4.30 7.86 -21.48
C PHE A 343 -4.25 8.57 -20.11
N ALA A 344 -3.35 8.16 -19.21
CA ALA A 344 -3.24 8.76 -17.89
C ALA A 344 -2.80 10.23 -17.94
N PHE A 345 -1.84 10.56 -18.82
CA PHE A 345 -1.26 11.91 -18.95
C PHE A 345 -2.01 12.81 -19.93
N THR A 346 -3.00 12.29 -20.63
CA THR A 346 -3.92 13.10 -21.43
C THR A 346 -4.80 13.93 -20.49
N PRO A 347 -5.07 15.23 -20.80
CA PRO A 347 -5.98 16.09 -20.04
C PRO A 347 -7.37 15.49 -19.86
N ARG A 348 -8.04 15.84 -18.75
CA ARG A 348 -9.39 15.35 -18.46
C ARG A 348 -10.41 15.79 -19.51
N GLU A 349 -10.29 17.01 -20.02
CA GLU A 349 -11.14 17.58 -21.06
C GLU A 349 -11.02 16.79 -22.39
N ARG A 350 -9.87 16.16 -22.62
CA ARG A 350 -9.60 15.28 -23.77
C ARG A 350 -9.88 13.80 -23.47
N GLY A 351 -10.53 13.50 -22.35
CA GLY A 351 -10.93 12.14 -21.95
C GLY A 351 -9.89 11.35 -21.17
N GLY A 352 -8.74 11.92 -20.86
CA GLY A 352 -7.69 11.29 -20.05
C GLY A 352 -7.95 11.37 -18.54
N LEU A 353 -6.89 11.21 -17.73
CA LEU A 353 -6.95 11.28 -16.27
C LEU A 353 -6.31 12.53 -15.67
N GLY A 354 -5.57 13.34 -16.45
CA GLY A 354 -4.98 14.60 -15.99
C GLY A 354 -3.75 14.44 -15.09
N TYR A 355 -2.95 13.40 -15.28
CA TYR A 355 -1.71 13.23 -14.53
C TYR A 355 -0.65 14.26 -14.85
N LYS A 356 -0.62 14.76 -16.13
CA LYS A 356 0.34 15.78 -16.56
C LYS A 356 0.19 17.05 -15.72
N GLU A 357 -1.02 17.58 -15.67
CA GLU A 357 -1.36 18.80 -14.93
C GLU A 357 -1.09 18.64 -13.44
N ALA A 358 -1.42 17.47 -12.89
CA ALA A 358 -1.18 17.18 -11.48
C ALA A 358 0.33 17.13 -11.15
N PHE A 359 1.14 16.57 -12.05
CA PHE A 359 2.60 16.52 -11.87
C PHE A 359 3.23 17.91 -12.01
N GLU A 360 2.82 18.67 -13.04
CA GLU A 360 3.26 20.05 -13.23
C GLU A 360 2.93 20.91 -11.99
N TYR A 361 1.71 20.77 -11.45
CA TYR A 361 1.30 21.45 -10.22
C TYR A 361 2.18 21.08 -9.03
N CYS A 362 2.38 19.78 -8.78
CA CYS A 362 3.20 19.31 -7.67
C CYS A 362 4.67 19.72 -7.83
N ASN A 363 5.23 19.63 -9.02
CA ASN A 363 6.59 20.07 -9.30
C ASN A 363 6.78 21.56 -9.03
N LYS A 364 5.78 22.39 -9.43
CA LYS A 364 5.83 23.84 -9.26
C LYS A 364 5.63 24.30 -7.82
N TYR A 365 4.61 23.74 -7.15
CA TYR A 365 4.12 24.29 -5.88
C TYR A 365 4.51 23.45 -4.65
N CYS A 366 4.81 22.17 -4.84
CA CYS A 366 5.16 21.26 -3.75
C CYS A 366 6.66 20.88 -3.74
N GLY A 367 7.45 21.43 -4.67
CA GLY A 367 8.88 21.18 -4.74
C GLY A 367 9.24 19.74 -5.06
N THR A 368 8.40 19.04 -5.83
CA THR A 368 8.71 17.70 -6.35
C THR A 368 9.51 17.82 -7.65
N ASN A 369 10.11 16.73 -8.08
CA ASN A 369 10.80 16.60 -9.36
C ASN A 369 10.34 15.34 -10.10
N TRP A 370 9.02 15.09 -10.09
CA TRP A 370 8.47 13.91 -10.73
C TRP A 370 8.66 13.98 -12.26
N GLY A 371 9.17 12.88 -12.79
CA GLY A 371 9.39 12.76 -14.23
C GLY A 371 8.07 12.70 -15.00
N ILE A 372 7.90 13.62 -15.94
CA ILE A 372 6.75 13.68 -16.85
C ILE A 372 7.18 12.97 -18.13
N PRO A 373 6.51 11.87 -18.54
CA PRO A 373 6.82 11.21 -19.78
C PRO A 373 6.47 12.11 -20.98
N ASP A 374 7.33 12.15 -21.98
CA ASP A 374 7.02 12.77 -23.26
C ASP A 374 6.09 11.85 -24.05
N ILE A 375 4.81 12.15 -24.03
CA ILE A 375 3.76 11.34 -24.67
C ILE A 375 3.47 11.75 -26.11
N GLY A 376 4.18 12.77 -26.63
CA GLY A 376 3.82 13.46 -27.88
C GLY A 376 2.53 14.28 -27.72
N GLU A 377 2.26 15.18 -28.63
CA GLU A 377 1.02 15.94 -28.69
C GLU A 377 -0.17 15.11 -29.19
#